data_6e51fb9e1ff92468b512de8ce9fa8386
#
_entry.id   6e51fb9e1ff92468b512de8ce9fa8386
#
_cell.length_a   1.000
_cell.length_b   1.000
_cell.length_c   1.000
_cell.angle_alpha   90.00
_cell.angle_beta   90.00
_cell.angle_gamma   90.00
#
_symmetry.space_group_name_H-M   'P 1'
#
loop_
_entity.id
_entity.type
_entity.pdbx_description
1 polymer ?
#
loop_
_entity_poly.entity_id
_entity_poly.type
_entity_poly.pdbx_seq_one_letter_code
_entity_poly.pdbx_strand_id
1 'polypeptide(L)'
;PFFDPAALPNSRLLAQVLHGWSGIFSSDDHPALANYVKMILQEMQTRSLNYEISVRGLFVALITEVMRLSTEQNDSASANRMVIAPALTYIDEFYMENFSIRDLADACSMSESHFRRVFRELVGMGPLDYLNRTRIAKACSLLRMTDDSILTISEKVGFGSMSSFNRHFYEVMGTAPSDWRRATGTGIGT
;
A
#
# COMPACT_ATOMS: atom_id res chain seq x y z
N PRO A 1 -7.29 10.04 11.43
CA PRO A 1 -7.25 10.34 10.01
C PRO A 1 -6.24 9.42 9.35
N PHE A 2 -6.75 8.40 8.63
CA PHE A 2 -5.89 7.47 7.90
C PHE A 2 -5.41 8.16 6.63
N PHE A 3 -4.11 8.11 6.40
CA PHE A 3 -3.48 8.56 5.18
C PHE A 3 -3.91 7.66 4.02
N ASP A 4 -4.43 8.26 2.94
CA ASP A 4 -4.75 7.55 1.71
C ASP A 4 -3.58 7.70 0.72
N PRO A 5 -2.80 6.63 0.51
CA PRO A 5 -1.69 6.68 -0.45
C PRO A 5 -2.16 6.96 -1.89
N ALA A 6 -3.43 6.62 -2.22
CA ALA A 6 -3.99 6.84 -3.56
C ALA A 6 -4.30 8.32 -3.87
N ALA A 7 -4.33 9.17 -2.83
CA ALA A 7 -4.57 10.62 -3.00
C ALA A 7 -3.30 11.41 -3.38
N LEU A 8 -2.13 10.77 -3.44
CA LEU A 8 -0.88 11.42 -3.85
C LEU A 8 -0.67 11.31 -5.37
N PRO A 9 -0.20 12.38 -6.02
CA PRO A 9 0.29 12.28 -7.38
C PRO A 9 1.44 11.26 -7.41
N ASN A 10 1.35 10.25 -8.29
CA ASN A 10 2.25 9.10 -8.37
C ASN A 10 2.07 8.03 -7.27
N SER A 11 0.84 7.77 -6.83
CA SER A 11 0.50 6.72 -5.86
C SER A 11 1.08 5.32 -6.22
N ARG A 12 1.27 5.02 -7.51
CA ARG A 12 1.93 3.79 -7.99
C ARG A 12 3.39 3.70 -7.55
N LEU A 13 4.16 4.77 -7.69
CA LEU A 13 5.55 4.83 -7.24
C LEU A 13 5.65 4.74 -5.72
N LEU A 14 4.72 5.38 -5.01
CA LEU A 14 4.66 5.34 -3.56
C LEU A 14 4.35 3.94 -3.03
N ALA A 15 3.40 3.25 -3.65
CA ALA A 15 3.10 1.85 -3.32
C ALA A 15 4.31 0.95 -3.56
N GLN A 16 5.03 1.12 -4.66
CA GLN A 16 6.25 0.38 -4.97
C GLN A 16 7.37 0.63 -3.96
N VAL A 17 7.56 1.87 -3.51
CA VAL A 17 8.58 2.23 -2.52
C VAL A 17 8.22 1.72 -1.14
N LEU A 18 6.97 1.91 -0.69
CA LEU A 18 6.53 1.50 0.65
C LEU A 18 6.42 -0.03 0.81
N HIS A 19 6.11 -0.76 -0.26
CA HIS A 19 5.97 -2.21 -0.22
C HIS A 19 7.30 -2.98 -0.32
N GLY A 20 8.34 -2.34 -0.86
CA GLY A 20 9.67 -2.94 -0.97
C GLY A 20 10.59 -2.61 0.20
N TRP A 21 10.08 -1.97 1.25
CA TRP A 21 10.91 -1.40 2.28
C TRP A 21 10.81 -2.15 3.60
N SER A 22 11.84 -2.92 3.94
CA SER A 22 12.03 -3.56 5.24
C SER A 22 13.10 -2.87 6.09
N GLY A 23 13.55 -1.67 5.71
CA GLY A 23 14.63 -0.97 6.39
C GLY A 23 14.19 -0.28 7.67
N ILE A 24 14.90 -0.52 8.76
CA ILE A 24 14.88 0.31 9.96
C ILE A 24 15.91 1.41 9.72
N PHE A 25 15.49 2.69 9.75
CA PHE A 25 16.44 3.81 9.72
C PHE A 25 16.77 4.24 11.11
N SER A 26 18.06 4.33 11.38
CA SER A 26 18.55 5.02 12.57
C SER A 26 18.43 6.54 12.36
N SER A 27 17.98 7.26 13.38
CA SER A 27 17.95 8.73 13.36
C SER A 27 19.34 9.35 13.17
N ASP A 28 20.37 8.63 13.57
CA ASP A 28 21.75 9.10 13.51
C ASP A 28 22.34 8.96 12.10
N ASP A 29 21.93 7.91 11.37
CA ASP A 29 22.37 7.67 10.00
C ASP A 29 21.59 8.51 8.97
N HIS A 30 20.33 8.87 9.28
CA HIS A 30 19.45 9.61 8.37
C HIS A 30 18.73 10.78 9.06
N PRO A 31 19.46 11.82 9.48
CA PRO A 31 18.89 12.94 10.24
C PRO A 31 17.80 13.71 9.49
N ALA A 32 17.84 13.72 8.15
CA ALA A 32 16.80 14.34 7.33
C ALA A 32 15.44 13.65 7.49
N LEU A 33 15.41 12.31 7.50
CA LEU A 33 14.18 11.54 7.71
C LEU A 33 13.61 11.78 9.11
N ALA A 34 14.47 11.72 10.14
CA ALA A 34 14.09 11.97 11.52
C ALA A 34 13.47 13.38 11.69
N ASN A 35 14.02 14.38 10.99
CA ASN A 35 13.52 15.75 11.02
C ASN A 35 12.13 15.87 10.38
N TYR A 36 11.89 15.26 9.21
CA TYR A 36 10.56 15.23 8.60
C TYR A 36 9.51 14.59 9.51
N VAL A 37 9.83 13.45 10.13
CA VAL A 37 8.95 12.78 11.09
C VAL A 37 8.63 13.69 12.27
N LYS A 38 9.65 14.35 12.83
CA LYS A 38 9.48 15.31 13.94
C LYS A 38 8.58 16.48 13.56
N MET A 39 8.76 17.06 12.37
CA MET A 39 7.93 18.16 11.88
C MET A 39 6.47 17.72 11.68
N ILE A 40 6.23 16.54 11.11
CA ILE A 40 4.88 15.98 10.95
C ILE A 40 4.20 15.82 12.31
N LEU A 41 4.90 15.22 13.29
CA LEU A 41 4.36 15.03 14.64
C LEU A 41 4.05 16.38 15.32
N GLN A 42 4.91 17.37 15.16
CA GLN A 42 4.70 18.72 15.70
C GLN A 42 3.48 19.39 15.09
N GLU A 43 3.30 19.35 13.76
CA GLU A 43 2.12 19.89 13.09
C GLU A 43 0.82 19.19 13.53
N MET A 44 0.88 17.87 13.69
CA MET A 44 -0.27 17.10 14.18
C MET A 44 -0.63 17.41 15.64
N GLN A 45 0.33 17.79 16.49
CA GLN A 45 0.11 18.19 17.87
C GLN A 45 -0.43 19.61 17.99
N THR A 46 0.18 20.56 17.28
CA THR A 46 -0.21 22.00 17.32
C THR A 46 -1.52 22.28 16.62
N ARG A 47 -1.87 21.51 15.58
CA ARG A 47 -3.09 21.68 14.78
C ARG A 47 -3.34 23.15 14.37
N SER A 48 -2.28 23.82 13.94
CA SER A 48 -2.37 25.18 13.42
C SER A 48 -3.29 25.27 12.19
N LEU A 49 -3.67 26.49 11.82
CA LEU A 49 -4.50 26.69 10.63
C LEU A 49 -3.84 26.02 9.40
N ASN A 50 -4.60 25.21 8.68
CA ASN A 50 -4.13 24.45 7.50
C ASN A 50 -3.07 23.36 7.81
N TYR A 51 -2.95 22.88 9.05
CA TYR A 51 -1.99 21.83 9.43
C TYR A 51 -2.06 20.59 8.54
N GLU A 52 -3.25 20.24 8.01
CA GLU A 52 -3.42 19.10 7.10
C GLU A 52 -2.63 19.29 5.79
N ILE A 53 -2.58 20.52 5.27
CA ILE A 53 -1.80 20.85 4.05
C ILE A 53 -0.32 20.74 4.36
N SER A 54 0.12 21.28 5.51
CA SER A 54 1.50 21.18 5.98
C SER A 54 1.93 19.73 6.14
N VAL A 55 1.12 18.90 6.82
CA VAL A 55 1.39 17.47 7.03
C VAL A 55 1.49 16.74 5.69
N ARG A 56 0.61 17.02 4.71
CA ARG A 56 0.69 16.43 3.37
C ARG A 56 1.99 16.81 2.65
N GLY A 57 2.37 18.07 2.69
CA GLY A 57 3.62 18.57 2.10
C GLY A 57 4.85 17.91 2.71
N LEU A 58 4.93 17.84 4.03
CA LEU A 58 6.00 17.19 4.77
C LEU A 58 6.06 15.69 4.48
N PHE A 59 4.91 15.05 4.33
CA PHE A 59 4.86 13.64 3.98
C PHE A 59 5.38 13.37 2.57
N VAL A 60 5.04 14.22 1.60
CA VAL A 60 5.59 14.12 0.23
C VAL A 60 7.12 14.31 0.25
N ALA A 61 7.62 15.28 1.02
CA ALA A 61 9.05 15.50 1.17
C ALA A 61 9.76 14.31 1.81
N LEU A 62 9.19 13.72 2.88
CA LEU A 62 9.68 12.50 3.52
C LEU A 62 9.79 11.34 2.52
N ILE A 63 8.74 11.09 1.76
CA ILE A 63 8.73 10.02 0.75
C ILE A 63 9.76 10.27 -0.34
N THR A 64 9.90 11.52 -0.80
CA THR A 64 10.92 11.89 -1.80
C THR A 64 12.33 11.60 -1.30
N GLU A 65 12.61 11.89 -0.02
CA GLU A 65 13.91 11.59 0.59
C GLU A 65 14.16 10.09 0.72
N VAL A 66 13.16 9.33 1.15
CA VAL A 66 13.21 7.86 1.17
C VAL A 66 13.50 7.30 -0.22
N MET A 67 12.86 7.82 -1.27
CA MET A 67 13.11 7.40 -2.65
C MET A 67 14.55 7.71 -3.08
N ARG A 68 15.06 8.90 -2.73
CA ARG A 68 16.44 9.31 -3.02
C ARG A 68 17.45 8.39 -2.37
N LEU A 69 17.31 8.12 -1.08
CA LEU A 69 18.18 7.21 -0.34
C LEU A 69 18.09 5.77 -0.87
N SER A 70 16.90 5.34 -1.28
CA SER A 70 16.71 4.03 -1.91
C SER A 70 17.43 3.90 -3.27
N THR A 71 17.63 5.00 -3.97
CA THR A 71 18.33 5.03 -5.26
C THR A 71 19.85 5.03 -5.06
N GLU A 72 20.35 5.74 -4.05
CA GLU A 72 21.78 5.84 -3.76
C GLU A 72 22.38 4.54 -3.18
N GLN A 73 21.59 3.77 -2.43
CA GLN A 73 22.05 2.53 -1.81
C GLN A 73 22.00 1.28 -2.69
N ASN A 74 21.48 1.35 -3.92
CA ASN A 74 20.96 0.14 -4.58
C ASN A 74 21.12 0.05 -6.10
N ASP A 75 22.35 -0.06 -6.60
CA ASP A 75 22.52 -0.60 -7.96
C ASP A 75 22.09 -2.09 -8.03
N SER A 76 22.31 -2.90 -6.99
CA SER A 76 21.95 -4.32 -6.97
C SER A 76 20.48 -4.56 -6.57
N ALA A 77 19.90 -3.80 -5.65
CA ALA A 77 18.50 -4.00 -5.24
C ALA A 77 17.51 -3.35 -6.21
N SER A 78 17.89 -2.31 -6.95
CA SER A 78 17.05 -1.77 -8.03
C SER A 78 16.96 -2.77 -9.20
N ALA A 79 18.06 -3.42 -9.57
CA ALA A 79 18.06 -4.50 -10.55
C ALA A 79 17.17 -5.67 -10.09
N ASN A 80 17.26 -6.07 -8.82
CA ASN A 80 16.42 -7.13 -8.26
C ASN A 80 14.92 -6.76 -8.20
N ARG A 81 14.57 -5.49 -7.95
CA ARG A 81 13.16 -5.03 -8.00
C ARG A 81 12.60 -5.01 -9.41
N MET A 82 13.40 -4.66 -10.42
CA MET A 82 12.99 -4.73 -11.82
C MET A 82 12.58 -6.15 -12.24
N VAL A 83 13.13 -7.16 -11.58
CA VAL A 83 12.85 -8.58 -11.88
C VAL A 83 11.41 -8.99 -11.55
N ILE A 84 10.77 -8.41 -10.52
CA ILE A 84 9.37 -8.70 -10.15
C ILE A 84 8.40 -7.57 -10.54
N ALA A 85 8.89 -6.48 -11.13
CA ALA A 85 8.06 -5.36 -11.55
C ALA A 85 6.90 -5.78 -12.49
N PRO A 86 7.09 -6.71 -13.45
CA PRO A 86 5.98 -7.21 -14.27
C PRO A 86 4.86 -7.84 -13.45
N ALA A 87 5.18 -8.61 -12.41
CA ALA A 87 4.17 -9.22 -11.53
C ALA A 87 3.44 -8.18 -10.68
N LEU A 88 4.13 -7.16 -10.18
CA LEU A 88 3.49 -6.07 -9.43
C LEU A 88 2.53 -5.27 -10.31
N THR A 89 2.92 -4.96 -11.55
CA THR A 89 2.07 -4.32 -12.55
C THR A 89 0.87 -5.19 -12.87
N TYR A 90 1.08 -6.49 -13.10
CA TYR A 90 0.00 -7.45 -13.35
C TYR A 90 -1.02 -7.48 -12.22
N ILE A 91 -0.57 -7.54 -10.96
CA ILE A 91 -1.46 -7.50 -9.80
C ILE A 91 -2.24 -6.18 -9.75
N ASP A 92 -1.60 -5.03 -9.96
CA ASP A 92 -2.30 -3.73 -9.89
C ASP A 92 -3.34 -3.55 -11.02
N GLU A 93 -3.09 -4.11 -12.19
CA GLU A 93 -4.00 -4.02 -13.34
C GLU A 93 -5.15 -5.04 -13.26
N PHE A 94 -4.87 -6.25 -12.80
CA PHE A 94 -5.79 -7.39 -12.84
C PHE A 94 -6.24 -7.88 -11.45
N TYR A 95 -6.08 -7.09 -10.37
CA TYR A 95 -6.40 -7.52 -8.99
C TYR A 95 -7.83 -8.04 -8.81
N MET A 96 -8.78 -7.59 -9.63
CA MET A 96 -10.18 -8.05 -9.59
C MET A 96 -10.36 -9.45 -10.17
N GLU A 97 -9.44 -9.89 -11.01
CA GLU A 97 -9.54 -11.16 -11.73
C GLU A 97 -8.97 -12.32 -10.93
N ASN A 98 -9.36 -13.53 -11.33
CA ASN A 98 -8.75 -14.76 -10.82
C ASN A 98 -7.57 -15.13 -11.71
N PHE A 99 -6.38 -15.01 -11.18
CA PHE A 99 -5.15 -15.49 -11.81
C PHE A 99 -4.36 -16.37 -10.84
N SER A 100 -3.48 -17.17 -11.38
CA SER A 100 -2.63 -18.08 -10.61
C SER A 100 -1.28 -17.44 -10.29
N ILE A 101 -0.56 -18.03 -9.33
CA ILE A 101 0.83 -17.63 -9.07
C ILE A 101 1.71 -17.92 -10.28
N ARG A 102 1.33 -18.91 -11.08
CA ARG A 102 2.04 -19.26 -12.32
C ARG A 102 1.99 -18.10 -13.32
N ASP A 103 0.84 -17.43 -13.47
CA ASP A 103 0.70 -16.28 -14.38
C ASP A 103 1.65 -15.14 -13.98
N LEU A 104 1.81 -14.90 -12.68
CA LEU A 104 2.77 -13.92 -12.16
C LEU A 104 4.23 -14.34 -12.38
N ALA A 105 4.54 -15.63 -12.20
CA ALA A 105 5.87 -16.16 -12.42
C ALA A 105 6.24 -16.11 -13.91
N ASP A 106 5.30 -16.46 -14.79
CA ASP A 106 5.48 -16.40 -16.25
C ASP A 106 5.70 -14.95 -16.72
N ALA A 107 4.97 -13.98 -16.16
CA ALA A 107 5.18 -12.55 -16.42
C ALA A 107 6.60 -12.07 -16.06
N CYS A 108 7.22 -12.71 -15.06
CA CYS A 108 8.61 -12.45 -14.66
C CYS A 108 9.63 -13.39 -15.31
N SER A 109 9.21 -14.26 -16.23
CA SER A 109 10.07 -15.29 -16.86
C SER A 109 10.76 -16.22 -15.85
N MET A 110 10.04 -16.58 -14.78
CA MET A 110 10.53 -17.41 -13.68
C MET A 110 9.73 -18.71 -13.51
N SER A 111 10.36 -19.72 -12.90
CA SER A 111 9.59 -20.84 -12.35
C SER A 111 8.80 -20.36 -11.12
N GLU A 112 7.63 -20.97 -10.86
CA GLU A 112 6.77 -20.61 -9.73
C GLU A 112 7.49 -20.63 -8.37
N SER A 113 8.32 -21.66 -8.13
CA SER A 113 9.08 -21.80 -6.89
C SER A 113 10.13 -20.69 -6.73
N HIS A 114 10.83 -20.34 -7.81
CA HIS A 114 11.81 -19.25 -7.83
C HIS A 114 11.12 -17.90 -7.61
N PHE A 115 10.01 -17.65 -8.31
CA PHE A 115 9.21 -16.44 -8.17
C PHE A 115 8.72 -16.24 -6.72
N ARG A 116 8.11 -17.28 -6.09
CA ARG A 116 7.63 -17.19 -4.70
C ARG A 116 8.74 -16.80 -3.72
N ARG A 117 9.96 -17.36 -3.89
CA ARG A 117 11.11 -17.06 -3.05
C ARG A 117 11.56 -15.60 -3.27
N VAL A 118 11.82 -15.21 -4.52
CA VAL A 118 12.29 -13.86 -4.87
C VAL A 118 11.26 -12.80 -4.48
N PHE A 119 9.97 -13.05 -4.75
CA PHE A 119 8.90 -12.13 -4.37
C PHE A 119 8.87 -11.90 -2.86
N ARG A 120 8.95 -12.98 -2.06
CA ARG A 120 8.98 -12.88 -0.60
C ARG A 120 10.23 -12.16 -0.07
N GLU A 121 11.38 -12.41 -0.66
CA GLU A 121 12.64 -11.72 -0.31
C GLU A 121 12.56 -10.21 -0.59
N LEU A 122 11.96 -9.81 -1.72
CA LEU A 122 11.91 -8.40 -2.14
C LEU A 122 10.73 -7.61 -1.56
N VAL A 123 9.59 -8.28 -1.32
CA VAL A 123 8.34 -7.64 -0.87
C VAL A 123 8.07 -7.87 0.61
N GLY A 124 8.76 -8.84 1.24
CA GLY A 124 8.57 -9.20 2.65
C GLY A 124 7.33 -10.07 2.90
N MET A 125 6.53 -10.40 1.87
CA MET A 125 5.33 -11.23 1.99
C MET A 125 5.11 -12.07 0.73
N GLY A 126 4.20 -13.05 0.84
CA GLY A 126 3.83 -13.89 -0.31
C GLY A 126 3.01 -13.15 -1.36
N PRO A 127 3.05 -13.62 -2.65
CA PRO A 127 2.31 -12.94 -3.73
C PRO A 127 0.79 -12.92 -3.52
N LEU A 128 0.19 -13.96 -2.94
CA LEU A 128 -1.24 -14.00 -2.62
C LEU A 128 -1.61 -13.05 -1.48
N ASP A 129 -0.75 -12.93 -0.47
CA ASP A 129 -0.95 -11.98 0.63
C ASP A 129 -0.88 -10.55 0.10
N TYR A 130 0.05 -10.29 -0.81
CA TYR A 130 0.16 -9.00 -1.49
C TYR A 130 -1.09 -8.67 -2.31
N LEU A 131 -1.58 -9.63 -3.13
CA LEU A 131 -2.83 -9.48 -3.88
C LEU A 131 -4.02 -9.16 -2.95
N ASN A 132 -4.17 -9.93 -1.87
CA ASN A 132 -5.26 -9.71 -0.93
C ASN A 132 -5.16 -8.34 -0.25
N ARG A 133 -3.97 -7.89 0.13
CA ARG A 133 -3.76 -6.53 0.66
C ARG A 133 -4.10 -5.45 -0.36
N THR A 134 -3.73 -5.63 -1.62
CA THR A 134 -4.11 -4.73 -2.73
C THR A 134 -5.64 -4.65 -2.86
N ARG A 135 -6.32 -5.79 -2.86
CA ARG A 135 -7.79 -5.86 -2.90
C ARG A 135 -8.44 -5.13 -1.72
N ILE A 136 -7.91 -5.32 -0.50
CA ILE A 136 -8.42 -4.62 0.69
C ILE A 136 -8.18 -3.11 0.60
N ALA A 137 -7.04 -2.65 0.12
CA ALA A 137 -6.78 -1.23 -0.09
C ALA A 137 -7.79 -0.60 -1.08
N LYS A 138 -8.08 -1.30 -2.20
CA LYS A 138 -9.10 -0.86 -3.15
C LYS A 138 -10.51 -0.89 -2.53
N ALA A 139 -10.82 -1.91 -1.69
CA ALA A 139 -12.09 -1.98 -0.97
C ALA A 139 -12.26 -0.79 0.00
N CYS A 140 -11.22 -0.39 0.72
CA CYS A 140 -11.26 0.79 1.59
C CYS A 140 -11.62 2.06 0.81
N SER A 141 -11.08 2.24 -0.39
CA SER A 141 -11.44 3.38 -1.25
C SER A 141 -12.91 3.35 -1.66
N LEU A 142 -13.42 2.18 -2.08
CA LEU A 142 -14.83 2.00 -2.44
C LEU A 142 -15.77 2.21 -1.23
N LEU A 143 -15.40 1.65 -0.07
CA LEU A 143 -16.17 1.82 1.17
C LEU A 143 -16.35 3.29 1.58
N ARG A 144 -15.38 4.13 1.26
CA ARG A 144 -15.39 5.56 1.57
C ARG A 144 -16.10 6.40 0.50
N MET A 145 -15.98 6.01 -0.77
CA MET A 145 -16.42 6.81 -1.92
C MET A 145 -17.81 6.44 -2.44
N THR A 146 -18.37 5.28 -2.04
CA THR A 146 -19.63 4.75 -2.57
C THR A 146 -20.54 4.24 -1.46
N ASP A 147 -21.83 4.16 -1.76
CA ASP A 147 -22.84 3.54 -0.90
C ASP A 147 -23.08 2.07 -1.26
N ASP A 148 -22.23 1.47 -2.08
CA ASP A 148 -22.31 0.06 -2.45
C ASP A 148 -22.36 -0.84 -1.21
N SER A 149 -23.12 -1.94 -1.28
CA SER A 149 -23.15 -2.92 -0.20
C SER A 149 -21.76 -3.54 0.02
N ILE A 150 -21.49 -4.02 1.23
CA ILE A 150 -20.23 -4.71 1.54
C ILE A 150 -20.04 -5.93 0.62
N LEU A 151 -21.14 -6.63 0.30
CA LEU A 151 -21.15 -7.75 -0.65
C LEU A 151 -20.68 -7.28 -2.04
N THR A 152 -21.32 -6.25 -2.57
CA THR A 152 -20.99 -5.69 -3.88
C THR A 152 -19.52 -5.25 -3.96
N ILE A 153 -19.02 -4.61 -2.89
CA ILE A 153 -17.60 -4.19 -2.83
C ILE A 153 -16.68 -5.41 -2.82
N SER A 154 -17.00 -6.46 -2.03
CA SER A 154 -16.18 -7.67 -1.99
C SER A 154 -16.05 -8.33 -3.35
N GLU A 155 -17.14 -8.36 -4.13
CA GLU A 155 -17.17 -8.88 -5.50
C GLU A 155 -16.36 -7.98 -6.46
N LYS A 156 -16.58 -6.66 -6.41
CA LYS A 156 -15.86 -5.68 -7.23
C LYS A 156 -14.34 -5.71 -7.05
N VAL A 157 -13.86 -6.07 -5.86
CA VAL A 157 -12.42 -6.17 -5.62
C VAL A 157 -11.88 -7.59 -5.80
N GLY A 158 -12.70 -8.54 -6.28
CA GLY A 158 -12.27 -9.87 -6.71
C GLY A 158 -12.22 -10.94 -5.62
N PHE A 159 -12.94 -10.78 -4.49
CA PHE A 159 -13.06 -11.88 -3.52
C PHE A 159 -14.17 -12.85 -3.93
N GLY A 160 -13.84 -14.14 -3.94
CA GLY A 160 -14.79 -15.21 -4.28
C GLY A 160 -15.83 -15.52 -3.19
N SER A 161 -15.67 -15.00 -1.97
CA SER A 161 -16.65 -15.15 -0.87
C SER A 161 -16.53 -14.05 0.17
N MET A 162 -17.69 -13.70 0.78
CA MET A 162 -17.74 -12.75 1.91
C MET A 162 -16.91 -13.19 3.11
N SER A 163 -16.85 -14.48 3.40
CA SER A 163 -16.04 -15.00 4.52
C SER A 163 -14.56 -14.73 4.30
N SER A 164 -14.05 -14.96 3.10
CA SER A 164 -12.67 -14.66 2.74
C SER A 164 -12.39 -13.15 2.79
N PHE A 165 -13.31 -12.33 2.24
CA PHE A 165 -13.19 -10.88 2.30
C PHE A 165 -13.13 -10.36 3.74
N ASN A 166 -14.09 -10.73 4.60
CA ASN A 166 -14.15 -10.27 5.98
C ASN A 166 -12.92 -10.68 6.77
N ARG A 167 -12.42 -11.91 6.58
CA ARG A 167 -11.20 -12.39 7.24
C ARG A 167 -10.00 -11.53 6.84
N HIS A 168 -9.73 -11.36 5.55
CA HIS A 168 -8.57 -10.59 5.09
C HIS A 168 -8.72 -9.09 5.41
N PHE A 169 -9.95 -8.56 5.38
CA PHE A 169 -10.19 -7.18 5.79
C PHE A 169 -9.83 -6.98 7.26
N TYR A 170 -10.27 -7.90 8.14
CA TYR A 170 -9.93 -7.84 9.57
C TYR A 170 -8.43 -8.03 9.83
N GLU A 171 -7.78 -8.95 9.12
CA GLU A 171 -6.32 -9.17 9.21
C GLU A 171 -5.52 -7.91 8.85
N VAL A 172 -5.98 -7.12 7.86
CA VAL A 172 -5.28 -5.93 7.37
C VAL A 172 -5.66 -4.67 8.15
N MET A 173 -6.95 -4.49 8.44
CA MET A 173 -7.50 -3.24 9.00
C MET A 173 -7.78 -3.29 10.50
N GLY A 174 -7.74 -4.49 11.12
CA GLY A 174 -8.03 -4.68 12.56
C GLY A 174 -9.51 -4.51 12.95
N THR A 175 -10.40 -4.33 11.98
CA THR A 175 -11.83 -4.09 12.21
C THR A 175 -12.68 -4.66 11.07
N ALA A 176 -14.00 -4.80 11.29
CA ALA A 176 -14.90 -5.25 10.23
C ALA A 176 -15.13 -4.15 9.17
N PRO A 177 -15.44 -4.53 7.90
CA PRO A 177 -15.68 -3.56 6.82
C PRO A 177 -16.79 -2.54 7.13
N SER A 178 -17.89 -2.99 7.77
CA SER A 178 -19.02 -2.13 8.18
C SER A 178 -18.62 -1.11 9.23
N ASP A 179 -17.83 -1.53 10.21
CA ASP A 179 -17.35 -0.66 11.27
C ASP A 179 -16.34 0.35 10.74
N TRP A 180 -15.47 -0.11 9.86
CA TRP A 180 -14.51 0.75 9.17
C TRP A 180 -15.21 1.82 8.35
N ARG A 181 -16.24 1.47 7.54
CA ARG A 181 -17.05 2.43 6.78
C ARG A 181 -17.67 3.47 7.69
N ARG A 182 -18.28 3.05 8.81
CA ARG A 182 -18.92 3.95 9.76
C ARG A 182 -17.92 4.92 10.42
N ALA A 183 -16.70 4.45 10.68
CA ALA A 183 -15.66 5.26 11.33
C ALA A 183 -14.99 6.24 10.34
N THR A 184 -14.96 5.92 9.03
CA THR A 184 -14.25 6.71 8.01
C THR A 184 -15.19 7.43 7.04
N GLY A 185 -16.45 7.06 6.98
CA GLY A 185 -17.49 7.74 6.22
C GLY A 185 -17.66 9.14 6.80
N THR A 186 -17.27 10.15 6.06
CA THR A 186 -17.74 11.51 6.31
C THR A 186 -19.25 11.48 6.15
N GLY A 187 -19.97 11.63 7.26
CA GLY A 187 -21.39 11.87 7.21
C GLY A 187 -21.68 13.05 6.29
N ILE A 188 -22.05 12.77 5.06
CA ILE A 188 -22.90 13.66 4.28
C ILE A 188 -24.29 13.37 4.85
N GLY A 189 -24.48 13.86 6.08
CA GLY A 189 -25.78 13.93 6.73
C GLY A 189 -26.49 15.15 6.19
N THR A 190 -27.64 14.87 5.64
CA THR A 190 -28.75 15.77 5.30
C THR A 190 -28.83 17.05 6.14
#